data_890c83d6691681d3c51b41158091facc
#
_entry.id   890c83d6691681d3c51b41158091facc
#
_cell.length_a   1.000
_cell.length_b   1.000
_cell.length_c   1.000
_cell.angle_alpha   90.00
_cell.angle_beta   90.00
_cell.angle_gamma   90.00
#
_symmetry.space_group_name_H-M   'P 1'
#
loop_
_entity.id
_entity.type
_entity.pdbx_description
1 polymer ?
#
loop_
_entity_poly.entity_id
_entity_poly.type
_entity_poly.pdbx_seq_one_letter_code
_entity_poly.pdbx_strand_id
1 'polypeptide(L)'
;MKRIFELCVFVLSVLGTSAVTVEESKLPTGALVRLATPETWKGQVAFLAHGYMPEDYPLYAYFGLEDEPQKTLLDAGWAVASSSYRRNGPIVADAMDDMMDLVSWVEGKLGEPKTQILVGGSMGGAITARLLEAQPGEFDGAFIMSNAIYFKEDGNPLAPIQHQPGVPVVLLTNVDEVAVPRAYATVAGAQGGLEPLLLIVGREGHMAYNEVEYAQAVGALMTWLETGERPVLGEDVTAETEEPASTSVFTDGAASNEIIRIDPLYGNFVGGFTPSDMAQLGLEVGDKFTLTVDGAQHEITYGTTYSDVPVGDWVAFVSQNKRILFCINFGQAARALGLEIGDVLSLARVD
;
A
#
# COMPACT_ATOMS: atom_id res chain seq x y z
N MET A 1 -2.19 -26.06 30.83
CA MET A 1 -2.97 -24.87 30.38
C MET A 1 -2.11 -23.63 30.62
N LYS A 2 -1.34 -23.19 29.61
CA LYS A 2 -0.62 -21.92 29.66
C LYS A 2 -1.61 -20.85 29.19
N ARG A 3 -1.99 -19.94 30.08
CA ARG A 3 -2.77 -18.74 29.70
C ARG A 3 -1.89 -17.88 28.80
N ILE A 4 -2.32 -17.72 27.55
CA ILE A 4 -1.76 -16.74 26.62
C ILE A 4 -2.20 -15.37 27.15
N PHE A 5 -1.25 -14.54 27.56
CA PHE A 5 -1.50 -13.13 27.84
C PHE A 5 -1.62 -12.43 26.49
N GLU A 6 -2.86 -12.23 26.03
CA GLU A 6 -3.16 -11.30 24.95
C GLU A 6 -2.92 -9.88 25.50
N LEU A 7 -1.88 -9.23 25.00
CA LEU A 7 -1.71 -7.80 25.23
C LEU A 7 -2.57 -7.09 24.18
N CYS A 8 -3.84 -6.82 24.51
CA CYS A 8 -4.69 -5.98 23.67
C CYS A 8 -4.38 -4.52 24.01
N VAL A 9 -3.75 -3.81 23.09
CA VAL A 9 -3.62 -2.34 23.16
C VAL A 9 -4.80 -1.76 22.39
N PHE A 10 -5.70 -1.07 23.09
CA PHE A 10 -6.80 -0.34 22.45
C PHE A 10 -6.35 1.10 22.18
N VAL A 11 -6.28 1.46 20.93
CA VAL A 11 -6.10 2.86 20.50
C VAL A 11 -7.42 3.31 19.87
N LEU A 12 -8.05 4.32 20.45
CA LEU A 12 -9.23 4.96 19.87
C LEU A 12 -8.77 6.16 19.05
N SER A 13 -8.95 6.12 17.75
CA SER A 13 -8.76 7.27 16.86
C SER A 13 -10.11 7.70 16.27
N VAL A 14 -10.26 8.98 16.00
CA VAL A 14 -11.48 9.55 15.41
C VAL A 14 -11.14 9.94 13.97
N LEU A 15 -11.74 9.24 13.00
CA LEU A 15 -11.68 9.53 11.58
C LEU A 15 -12.98 10.22 11.17
N GLY A 16 -12.89 11.42 10.64
CA GLY A 16 -14.06 12.13 10.10
C GLY A 16 -15.24 12.20 11.08
N THR A 17 -16.20 11.30 10.95
CA THR A 17 -17.43 11.25 11.78
C THR A 17 -17.58 9.94 12.58
N SER A 18 -16.73 8.95 12.40
CA SER A 18 -16.82 7.65 13.07
C SER A 18 -15.56 7.30 13.86
N ALA A 19 -15.73 6.82 15.08
CA ALA A 19 -14.63 6.26 15.86
C ALA A 19 -14.20 4.89 15.26
N VAL A 20 -12.89 4.64 15.26
CA VAL A 20 -12.31 3.36 14.84
C VAL A 20 -11.59 2.71 16.02
N THR A 21 -11.97 1.49 16.34
CA THR A 21 -11.26 0.67 17.33
C THR A 21 -10.15 -0.11 16.63
N VAL A 22 -8.95 -0.06 17.18
CA VAL A 22 -7.80 -0.81 16.67
C VAL A 22 -7.37 -1.85 17.69
N GLU A 23 -7.27 -3.10 17.24
CA GLU A 23 -6.75 -4.23 18.00
C GLU A 23 -5.50 -4.80 17.34
N GLU A 24 -4.50 -5.11 18.15
CA GLU A 24 -3.27 -5.75 17.70
C GLU A 24 -2.99 -7.00 18.51
N SER A 25 -2.40 -8.01 17.87
CA SER A 25 -2.05 -9.27 18.52
C SER A 25 -0.86 -9.93 17.84
N LYS A 26 -0.37 -11.00 18.45
CA LYS A 26 0.64 -11.88 17.86
C LYS A 26 0.09 -13.30 17.78
N LEU A 27 0.09 -13.86 16.60
CA LEU A 27 -0.36 -15.23 16.35
C LEU A 27 0.67 -16.27 16.83
N PRO A 28 0.27 -17.53 17.03
CA PRO A 28 1.20 -18.61 17.41
C PRO A 28 2.33 -18.84 16.40
N THR A 29 2.14 -18.53 15.13
CA THR A 29 3.15 -18.58 14.06
C THR A 29 4.24 -17.53 14.24
N GLY A 30 4.00 -16.51 15.07
CA GLY A 30 4.87 -15.37 15.26
C GLY A 30 4.44 -14.14 14.46
N ALA A 31 3.50 -14.28 13.53
CA ALA A 31 2.96 -13.17 12.77
C ALA A 31 2.27 -12.15 13.70
N LEU A 32 2.53 -10.88 13.46
CA LEU A 32 1.77 -9.78 14.07
C LEU A 32 0.52 -9.56 13.26
N VAL A 33 -0.59 -9.23 13.91
CA VAL A 33 -1.87 -8.93 13.26
C VAL A 33 -2.46 -7.65 13.81
N ARG A 34 -3.17 -6.92 12.95
CA ARG A 34 -3.87 -5.69 13.26
C ARG A 34 -5.27 -5.71 12.67
N LEU A 35 -6.25 -5.26 13.42
CA LEU A 35 -7.64 -5.12 13.02
C LEU A 35 -8.12 -3.72 13.38
N ALA A 36 -8.65 -2.99 12.40
CA ALA A 36 -9.34 -1.72 12.58
C ALA A 36 -10.83 -1.91 12.30
N THR A 37 -11.67 -1.61 13.29
CA THR A 37 -13.13 -1.78 13.18
C THR A 37 -13.81 -0.43 13.39
N PRO A 38 -14.49 0.14 12.37
CA PRO A 38 -15.22 1.37 12.53
C PRO A 38 -16.52 1.14 13.33
N GLU A 39 -16.97 2.15 14.05
CA GLU A 39 -18.21 2.11 14.83
C GLU A 39 -19.45 1.79 13.95
N THR A 40 -19.35 2.14 12.67
CA THR A 40 -20.38 1.88 11.64
C THR A 40 -20.30 0.48 11.01
N TRP A 41 -19.45 -0.41 11.50
CA TRP A 41 -19.26 -1.76 10.95
C TRP A 41 -20.57 -2.54 10.81
N LYS A 42 -20.77 -3.18 9.66
CA LYS A 42 -22.02 -3.89 9.30
C LYS A 42 -21.80 -5.36 8.90
N GLY A 43 -20.60 -5.88 9.13
CA GLY A 43 -20.28 -7.28 8.84
C GLY A 43 -19.34 -7.46 7.63
N GLN A 44 -18.77 -6.40 7.05
CA GLN A 44 -17.80 -6.50 5.96
C GLN A 44 -16.37 -6.43 6.49
N VAL A 45 -15.46 -7.22 5.91
CA VAL A 45 -14.02 -7.22 6.25
C VAL A 45 -13.16 -7.21 5.00
N ALA A 46 -12.11 -6.38 5.00
CA ALA A 46 -11.05 -6.38 4.01
C ALA A 46 -9.74 -6.87 4.64
N PHE A 47 -9.14 -7.90 4.07
CA PHE A 47 -7.87 -8.49 4.49
C PHE A 47 -6.74 -7.97 3.60
N LEU A 48 -5.78 -7.26 4.18
CA LEU A 48 -4.67 -6.64 3.47
C LEU A 48 -3.48 -7.60 3.37
N ALA A 49 -3.08 -7.93 2.16
CA ALA A 49 -1.86 -8.66 1.84
C ALA A 49 -0.78 -7.67 1.40
N HIS A 50 0.23 -7.44 2.25
CA HIS A 50 1.30 -6.49 1.92
C HIS A 50 2.30 -7.04 0.90
N GLY A 51 3.05 -6.13 0.27
CA GLY A 51 4.10 -6.44 -0.70
C GLY A 51 5.37 -7.03 -0.07
N TYR A 52 6.40 -7.20 -0.90
CA TYR A 52 7.70 -7.69 -0.46
C TYR A 52 8.32 -6.74 0.59
N MET A 53 8.88 -7.34 1.65
CA MET A 53 9.67 -6.67 2.65
C MET A 53 11.03 -7.37 2.77
N PRO A 54 12.16 -6.65 2.89
CA PRO A 54 13.47 -7.25 3.12
C PRO A 54 13.50 -8.11 4.38
N GLU A 55 14.24 -9.23 4.33
CA GLU A 55 14.27 -10.24 5.40
C GLU A 55 14.76 -9.70 6.75
N ASP A 56 15.64 -8.71 6.74
CA ASP A 56 16.25 -8.08 7.91
C ASP A 56 15.37 -6.97 8.52
N TYR A 57 14.22 -6.64 7.91
CA TYR A 57 13.30 -5.67 8.45
C TYR A 57 12.48 -6.27 9.60
N PRO A 58 12.09 -5.45 10.59
CA PRO A 58 11.19 -5.90 11.64
C PRO A 58 9.83 -6.30 11.05
N LEU A 59 9.17 -7.27 11.68
CA LEU A 59 7.80 -7.61 11.35
C LEU A 59 6.86 -6.45 11.70
N TYR A 60 5.93 -6.16 10.79
CA TYR A 60 5.06 -5.01 10.93
C TYR A 60 3.68 -5.24 10.28
N ALA A 61 2.62 -5.27 11.09
CA ALA A 61 1.24 -5.46 10.62
C ALA A 61 0.47 -4.15 10.46
N TYR A 62 1.15 -3.02 10.56
CA TYR A 62 0.53 -1.70 10.56
C TYR A 62 0.01 -1.31 9.18
N PHE A 63 -1.06 -0.55 9.18
CA PHE A 63 -1.54 0.28 8.07
C PHE A 63 -2.08 1.59 8.62
N GLY A 64 -1.96 2.67 7.86
CA GLY A 64 -2.51 3.97 8.23
C GLY A 64 -4.02 3.98 8.03
N LEU A 65 -4.76 4.53 9.00
CA LEU A 65 -6.22 4.63 8.91
C LEU A 65 -6.66 5.67 7.88
N GLU A 66 -5.80 6.65 7.59
CA GLU A 66 -6.01 7.70 6.59
C GLU A 66 -5.36 7.37 5.23
N ASP A 67 -4.68 6.22 5.11
CA ASP A 67 -4.06 5.81 3.85
C ASP A 67 -5.06 5.06 2.97
N GLU A 68 -4.99 5.25 1.64
CA GLU A 68 -5.78 4.48 0.69
C GLU A 68 -5.12 3.13 0.37
N PRO A 69 -5.90 2.10 0.12
CA PRO A 69 -7.38 2.03 0.03
C PRO A 69 -8.11 1.84 1.38
N GLN A 70 -7.38 1.78 2.50
CA GLN A 70 -7.92 1.47 3.82
C GLN A 70 -8.94 2.53 4.28
N LYS A 71 -8.63 3.81 4.02
CA LYS A 71 -9.50 4.92 4.36
C LYS A 71 -10.87 4.78 3.70
N THR A 72 -10.90 4.56 2.40
CA THR A 72 -12.16 4.37 1.65
C THR A 72 -12.98 3.20 2.22
N LEU A 73 -12.35 2.10 2.59
CA LEU A 73 -13.02 0.93 3.17
C LEU A 73 -13.57 1.24 4.57
N LEU A 74 -12.78 1.85 5.45
CA LEU A 74 -13.20 2.24 6.81
C LEU A 74 -14.36 3.24 6.77
N ASP A 75 -14.29 4.25 5.90
CA ASP A 75 -15.34 5.26 5.71
C ASP A 75 -16.64 4.61 5.20
N ALA A 76 -16.55 3.55 4.40
CA ALA A 76 -17.69 2.76 3.95
C ALA A 76 -18.24 1.78 5.01
N GLY A 77 -17.60 1.69 6.18
CA GLY A 77 -18.02 0.82 7.29
C GLY A 77 -17.45 -0.60 7.24
N TRP A 78 -16.41 -0.83 6.44
CA TRP A 78 -15.67 -2.10 6.43
C TRP A 78 -14.66 -2.14 7.58
N ALA A 79 -14.53 -3.29 8.23
CA ALA A 79 -13.35 -3.56 9.05
C ALA A 79 -12.16 -3.88 8.13
N VAL A 80 -10.97 -3.50 8.57
CA VAL A 80 -9.73 -3.72 7.82
C VAL A 80 -8.74 -4.48 8.70
N ALA A 81 -8.18 -5.56 8.20
CA ALA A 81 -7.22 -6.39 8.92
C ALA A 81 -5.95 -6.63 8.11
N SER A 82 -4.81 -6.74 8.78
CA SER A 82 -3.51 -7.03 8.16
C SER A 82 -2.68 -8.00 8.99
N SER A 83 -1.77 -8.71 8.32
CA SER A 83 -0.75 -9.55 8.94
C SER A 83 0.64 -9.06 8.53
N SER A 84 1.62 -9.15 9.44
CA SER A 84 3.04 -8.96 9.11
C SER A 84 3.62 -10.16 8.39
N TYR A 85 2.85 -11.24 8.24
CA TYR A 85 3.33 -12.60 8.04
C TYR A 85 4.31 -13.05 9.15
N ARG A 86 4.66 -14.36 9.20
CA ARG A 86 5.58 -14.92 10.21
C ARG A 86 7.03 -14.52 9.99
N ARG A 87 7.38 -14.10 8.78
CA ARG A 87 8.70 -13.61 8.37
C ARG A 87 8.58 -12.69 7.15
N ASN A 88 9.60 -11.91 6.90
CA ASN A 88 9.76 -11.14 5.67
C ASN A 88 10.47 -11.96 4.58
N GLY A 89 10.59 -11.38 3.38
CA GLY A 89 11.25 -11.98 2.22
C GLY A 89 10.27 -12.38 1.11
N PRO A 90 10.73 -13.15 0.12
CA PRO A 90 9.91 -13.65 -0.98
C PRO A 90 9.13 -14.91 -0.55
N ILE A 91 8.07 -14.75 0.23
CA ILE A 91 7.43 -15.78 1.07
C ILE A 91 5.95 -16.04 0.74
N VAL A 92 5.60 -16.16 -0.52
CA VAL A 92 4.19 -16.24 -0.95
C VAL A 92 3.45 -17.41 -0.28
N ALA A 93 4.06 -18.58 -0.16
CA ALA A 93 3.40 -19.76 0.44
C ALA A 93 3.12 -19.55 1.94
N ASP A 94 4.15 -19.15 2.72
CA ASP A 94 3.98 -18.84 4.15
C ASP A 94 2.97 -17.71 4.37
N ALA A 95 3.01 -16.68 3.50
CA ALA A 95 2.09 -15.56 3.59
C ALA A 95 0.63 -15.97 3.33
N MET A 96 0.37 -16.89 2.41
CA MET A 96 -0.97 -17.44 2.20
C MET A 96 -1.51 -18.13 3.46
N ASP A 97 -0.68 -18.95 4.12
CA ASP A 97 -1.06 -19.59 5.39
C ASP A 97 -1.34 -18.56 6.48
N ASP A 98 -0.46 -17.54 6.62
CA ASP A 98 -0.62 -16.47 7.62
C ASP A 98 -1.85 -15.58 7.35
N MET A 99 -2.25 -15.42 6.09
CA MET A 99 -3.51 -14.75 5.76
C MET A 99 -4.73 -15.56 6.20
N MET A 100 -4.72 -16.90 6.08
CA MET A 100 -5.79 -17.74 6.59
C MET A 100 -5.84 -17.75 8.13
N ASP A 101 -4.67 -17.71 8.79
CA ASP A 101 -4.60 -17.52 10.24
C ASP A 101 -5.18 -16.15 10.66
N LEU A 102 -4.94 -15.09 9.86
CA LEU A 102 -5.53 -13.77 10.07
C LEU A 102 -7.06 -13.82 9.94
N VAL A 103 -7.60 -14.48 8.91
CA VAL A 103 -9.06 -14.69 8.74
C VAL A 103 -9.63 -15.32 10.00
N SER A 104 -9.07 -16.45 10.43
CA SER A 104 -9.53 -17.18 11.62
C SER A 104 -9.46 -16.33 12.91
N TRP A 105 -8.42 -15.48 13.04
CA TRP A 105 -8.28 -14.58 14.17
C TRP A 105 -9.36 -13.49 14.17
N VAL A 106 -9.65 -12.89 13.00
CA VAL A 106 -10.69 -11.86 12.84
C VAL A 106 -12.08 -12.45 13.11
N GLU A 107 -12.37 -13.65 12.59
CA GLU A 107 -13.63 -14.37 12.90
C GLU A 107 -13.81 -14.64 14.39
N GLY A 108 -12.72 -14.99 15.06
CA GLY A 108 -12.72 -15.14 16.52
C GLY A 108 -13.03 -13.84 17.29
N LYS A 109 -12.80 -12.67 16.68
CA LYS A 109 -13.07 -11.34 17.26
C LYS A 109 -14.45 -10.80 16.90
N LEU A 110 -14.82 -10.86 15.64
CA LEU A 110 -16.02 -10.22 15.08
C LEU A 110 -17.18 -11.19 14.82
N GLY A 111 -16.93 -12.50 14.85
CA GLY A 111 -17.80 -13.52 14.28
C GLY A 111 -17.60 -13.65 12.77
N GLU A 112 -18.31 -14.57 12.13
CA GLU A 112 -18.24 -14.79 10.69
C GLU A 112 -18.69 -13.54 9.92
N PRO A 113 -17.83 -12.95 9.05
CA PRO A 113 -18.20 -11.80 8.24
C PRO A 113 -19.30 -12.14 7.24
N LYS A 114 -20.12 -11.16 6.89
CA LYS A 114 -21.13 -11.31 5.82
C LYS A 114 -20.53 -11.19 4.43
N THR A 115 -19.44 -10.44 4.33
CA THR A 115 -18.70 -10.20 3.09
C THR A 115 -17.24 -10.00 3.46
N GLN A 116 -16.36 -10.72 2.80
CA GLN A 116 -14.93 -10.60 3.00
C GLN A 116 -14.17 -10.54 1.69
N ILE A 117 -13.23 -9.60 1.61
CA ILE A 117 -12.41 -9.37 0.43
C ILE A 117 -10.93 -9.43 0.76
N LEU A 118 -10.14 -9.78 -0.25
CA LEU A 118 -8.69 -9.62 -0.23
C LEU A 118 -8.29 -8.32 -0.91
N VAL A 119 -7.30 -7.64 -0.34
CA VAL A 119 -6.69 -6.44 -0.93
C VAL A 119 -5.18 -6.64 -0.93
N GLY A 120 -4.55 -6.62 -2.10
CA GLY A 120 -3.11 -6.87 -2.18
C GLY A 120 -2.41 -6.11 -3.28
N GLY A 121 -1.20 -5.60 -2.97
CA GLY A 121 -0.35 -4.91 -3.93
C GLY A 121 0.99 -5.63 -4.13
N SER A 122 1.56 -5.58 -5.34
CA SER A 122 2.86 -6.19 -5.66
C SER A 122 2.89 -7.70 -5.31
N MET A 123 3.80 -8.16 -4.46
CA MET A 123 3.80 -9.54 -3.94
C MET A 123 2.46 -9.87 -3.25
N GLY A 124 1.86 -8.94 -2.52
CA GLY A 124 0.53 -9.11 -1.93
C GLY A 124 -0.56 -9.36 -2.98
N GLY A 125 -0.43 -8.79 -4.16
CA GLY A 125 -1.28 -9.09 -5.32
C GLY A 125 -1.14 -10.53 -5.80
N ALA A 126 0.08 -11.07 -5.81
CA ALA A 126 0.33 -12.49 -6.11
C ALA A 126 -0.27 -13.42 -5.05
N ILE A 127 -0.16 -13.06 -3.77
CA ILE A 127 -0.76 -13.78 -2.65
C ILE A 127 -2.29 -13.78 -2.80
N THR A 128 -2.89 -12.61 -3.03
CA THR A 128 -4.34 -12.44 -3.22
C THR A 128 -4.88 -13.30 -4.36
N ALA A 129 -4.27 -13.19 -5.55
CA ALA A 129 -4.72 -13.98 -6.71
C ALA A 129 -4.65 -15.49 -6.47
N ARG A 130 -3.62 -15.96 -5.74
CA ARG A 130 -3.46 -17.38 -5.41
C ARG A 130 -4.40 -17.86 -4.33
N LEU A 131 -4.68 -17.04 -3.31
CA LEU A 131 -5.64 -17.37 -2.27
C LEU A 131 -7.03 -17.55 -2.83
N LEU A 132 -7.48 -16.70 -3.77
CA LEU A 132 -8.78 -16.86 -4.44
C LEU A 132 -8.94 -18.22 -5.11
N GLU A 133 -7.86 -18.72 -5.73
CA GLU A 133 -7.88 -20.02 -6.40
C GLU A 133 -7.71 -21.20 -5.44
N ALA A 134 -6.92 -21.02 -4.37
CA ALA A 134 -6.64 -22.07 -3.39
C ALA A 134 -7.78 -22.26 -2.38
N GLN A 135 -8.56 -21.21 -2.12
CA GLN A 135 -9.63 -21.16 -1.13
C GLN A 135 -10.97 -20.74 -1.79
N PRO A 136 -11.51 -21.54 -2.74
CA PRO A 136 -12.73 -21.17 -3.45
C PRO A 136 -13.92 -21.07 -2.48
N GLY A 137 -14.61 -19.94 -2.53
CA GLY A 137 -15.77 -19.68 -1.67
C GLY A 137 -15.44 -19.05 -0.30
N GLU A 138 -14.17 -18.86 0.02
CA GLU A 138 -13.75 -18.19 1.25
C GLU A 138 -13.91 -16.67 1.15
N PHE A 139 -13.63 -16.10 -0.02
CA PHE A 139 -13.69 -14.66 -0.25
C PHE A 139 -14.74 -14.32 -1.30
N ASP A 140 -15.40 -13.16 -1.11
CA ASP A 140 -16.45 -12.66 -2.01
C ASP A 140 -15.88 -11.81 -3.15
N GLY A 141 -14.63 -11.33 -3.05
CA GLY A 141 -13.99 -10.52 -4.07
C GLY A 141 -12.55 -10.13 -3.73
N ALA A 142 -11.90 -9.42 -4.66
CA ALA A 142 -10.56 -8.90 -4.42
C ALA A 142 -10.26 -7.61 -5.16
N PHE A 143 -9.42 -6.79 -4.52
CA PHE A 143 -8.75 -5.64 -5.11
C PHE A 143 -7.25 -5.92 -5.20
N ILE A 144 -6.71 -5.94 -6.41
CA ILE A 144 -5.32 -6.29 -6.68
C ILE A 144 -4.62 -5.13 -7.40
N MET A 145 -3.48 -4.70 -6.86
CA MET A 145 -2.72 -3.56 -7.35
C MET A 145 -1.33 -4.00 -7.81
N SER A 146 -0.85 -3.46 -8.97
CA SER A 146 0.50 -3.75 -9.51
C SER A 146 0.86 -5.23 -9.39
N ASN A 147 0.02 -6.07 -9.98
CA ASN A 147 -0.02 -7.51 -9.72
C ASN A 147 1.28 -8.24 -10.13
N ALA A 148 2.02 -8.70 -9.15
CA ALA A 148 3.24 -9.50 -9.34
C ALA A 148 2.95 -11.02 -9.39
N ILE A 149 1.95 -11.47 -10.16
CA ILE A 149 1.53 -12.91 -10.26
C ILE A 149 2.72 -13.85 -10.52
N TYR A 150 3.72 -13.39 -11.27
CA TYR A 150 4.91 -14.17 -11.62
C TYR A 150 6.07 -13.93 -10.65
N PHE A 151 5.78 -13.43 -9.45
CA PHE A 151 6.77 -13.29 -8.38
C PHE A 151 7.47 -14.62 -8.12
N LYS A 152 8.76 -14.58 -7.80
CA LYS A 152 9.54 -15.78 -7.50
C LYS A 152 9.79 -15.89 -6.01
N GLU A 153 9.52 -17.07 -5.45
CA GLU A 153 9.85 -17.39 -4.07
C GLU A 153 11.25 -18.03 -4.01
N ASP A 154 12.15 -17.45 -3.24
CA ASP A 154 13.56 -17.88 -3.14
C ASP A 154 14.24 -18.12 -4.51
N GLY A 155 13.92 -17.26 -5.49
CA GLY A 155 14.43 -17.38 -6.86
C GLY A 155 13.73 -18.44 -7.73
N ASN A 156 12.83 -19.23 -7.15
CA ASN A 156 12.08 -20.27 -7.86
C ASN A 156 10.72 -19.73 -8.34
N PRO A 157 10.26 -20.12 -9.55
CA PRO A 157 8.91 -19.80 -9.98
C PRO A 157 7.88 -20.46 -9.07
N LEU A 158 6.84 -19.71 -8.70
CA LEU A 158 5.68 -20.27 -8.02
C LEU A 158 4.93 -21.25 -8.94
N ALA A 159 4.11 -22.12 -8.34
CA ALA A 159 3.21 -22.98 -9.10
C ALA A 159 2.36 -22.16 -10.08
N PRO A 160 2.03 -22.67 -11.28
CA PRO A 160 1.18 -21.95 -12.24
C PRO A 160 -0.16 -21.54 -11.62
N ILE A 161 -0.58 -20.31 -11.91
CA ILE A 161 -1.92 -19.81 -11.56
C ILE A 161 -2.91 -20.25 -12.63
N GLN A 162 -4.15 -20.58 -12.24
CA GLN A 162 -5.16 -21.08 -13.17
C GLN A 162 -5.95 -19.96 -13.87
N HIS A 163 -5.89 -18.73 -13.38
CA HIS A 163 -6.64 -17.56 -13.83
C HIS A 163 -8.16 -17.75 -13.67
N GLN A 164 -8.58 -18.37 -12.58
CA GLN A 164 -9.99 -18.64 -12.27
C GLN A 164 -10.35 -18.12 -10.87
N PRO A 165 -10.41 -16.80 -10.68
CA PRO A 165 -10.68 -16.22 -9.35
C PRO A 165 -12.05 -16.60 -8.80
N GLY A 166 -13.03 -16.90 -9.66
CA GLY A 166 -14.38 -17.32 -9.26
C GLY A 166 -15.27 -16.24 -8.64
N VAL A 167 -14.71 -15.08 -8.35
CA VAL A 167 -15.34 -13.93 -7.67
C VAL A 167 -15.01 -12.63 -8.38
N PRO A 168 -15.74 -11.52 -8.10
CA PRO A 168 -15.39 -10.17 -8.56
C PRO A 168 -13.95 -9.80 -8.23
N VAL A 169 -13.17 -9.39 -9.22
CA VAL A 169 -11.79 -8.90 -9.06
C VAL A 169 -11.62 -7.58 -9.79
N VAL A 170 -11.12 -6.58 -9.09
CA VAL A 170 -10.67 -5.32 -9.68
C VAL A 170 -9.15 -5.30 -9.68
N LEU A 171 -8.55 -5.06 -10.84
CA LEU A 171 -7.12 -4.92 -11.06
C LEU A 171 -6.81 -3.44 -11.31
N LEU A 172 -5.94 -2.84 -10.50
CA LEU A 172 -5.41 -1.49 -10.73
C LEU A 172 -3.93 -1.59 -11.04
N THR A 173 -3.49 -0.95 -12.13
CA THR A 173 -2.10 -1.04 -12.58
C THR A 173 -1.61 0.24 -13.22
N ASN A 174 -0.32 0.49 -13.17
CA ASN A 174 0.33 1.55 -13.95
C ASN A 174 0.52 1.11 -15.41
N VAL A 175 0.61 2.07 -16.31
CA VAL A 175 0.64 1.82 -17.77
C VAL A 175 1.83 0.96 -18.20
N ASP A 176 2.97 1.11 -17.56
CA ASP A 176 4.21 0.35 -17.83
C ASP A 176 4.18 -1.09 -17.29
N GLU A 177 3.30 -1.38 -16.32
CA GLU A 177 3.11 -2.72 -15.72
C GLU A 177 1.87 -3.46 -16.23
N VAL A 178 1.11 -2.90 -17.17
CA VAL A 178 -0.21 -3.38 -17.62
C VAL A 178 -0.20 -4.78 -18.24
N ALA A 179 0.92 -5.24 -18.76
CA ALA A 179 1.00 -6.50 -19.52
C ALA A 179 0.56 -7.72 -18.71
N VAL A 180 0.95 -7.81 -17.44
CA VAL A 180 0.66 -8.94 -16.55
C VAL A 180 -0.80 -8.96 -16.11
N PRO A 181 -1.38 -7.89 -15.54
CA PRO A 181 -2.80 -7.88 -15.15
C PRO A 181 -3.74 -8.00 -16.36
N ARG A 182 -3.38 -7.46 -17.53
CA ARG A 182 -4.15 -7.63 -18.76
C ARG A 182 -4.17 -9.09 -19.22
N ALA A 183 -3.03 -9.77 -19.19
CA ALA A 183 -2.96 -11.20 -19.50
C ALA A 183 -3.83 -12.03 -18.55
N TYR A 184 -3.77 -11.72 -17.25
CA TYR A 184 -4.59 -12.38 -16.23
C TYR A 184 -6.09 -12.20 -16.52
N ALA A 185 -6.56 -10.97 -16.72
CA ALA A 185 -7.97 -10.68 -17.02
C ALA A 185 -8.44 -11.36 -18.31
N THR A 186 -7.62 -11.30 -19.38
CA THR A 186 -7.94 -11.91 -20.68
C THR A 186 -8.11 -13.42 -20.57
N VAL A 187 -7.19 -14.10 -19.87
CA VAL A 187 -7.27 -15.57 -19.70
C VAL A 187 -8.46 -15.96 -18.85
N ALA A 188 -8.73 -15.25 -17.76
CA ALA A 188 -9.89 -15.50 -16.91
C ALA A 188 -11.21 -15.38 -17.69
N GLY A 189 -11.38 -14.31 -18.48
CA GLY A 189 -12.55 -14.12 -19.32
C GLY A 189 -12.69 -15.20 -20.41
N ALA A 190 -11.58 -15.57 -21.08
CA ALA A 190 -11.58 -16.60 -22.13
C ALA A 190 -11.96 -18.02 -21.61
N GLN A 191 -11.75 -18.29 -20.33
CA GLN A 191 -12.15 -19.55 -19.70
C GLN A 191 -13.63 -19.59 -19.28
N GLY A 192 -14.40 -18.54 -19.57
CA GLY A 192 -15.82 -18.43 -19.25
C GLY A 192 -16.10 -18.15 -17.77
N GLY A 193 -15.08 -17.72 -17.01
CA GLY A 193 -15.21 -17.23 -15.65
C GLY A 193 -15.63 -15.74 -15.57
N LEU A 194 -15.64 -15.19 -14.38
CA LEU A 194 -15.81 -13.75 -14.17
C LEU A 194 -14.55 -13.02 -14.66
N GLU A 195 -14.68 -12.23 -15.72
CA GLU A 195 -13.59 -11.42 -16.23
C GLU A 195 -13.26 -10.29 -15.24
N PRO A 196 -12.02 -10.21 -14.71
CA PRO A 196 -11.62 -9.12 -13.86
C PRO A 196 -11.80 -7.74 -14.51
N LEU A 197 -12.15 -6.74 -13.72
CA LEU A 197 -12.19 -5.36 -14.15
C LEU A 197 -10.77 -4.79 -14.11
N LEU A 198 -10.21 -4.50 -15.28
CA LEU A 198 -8.88 -3.88 -15.40
C LEU A 198 -9.00 -2.37 -15.46
N LEU A 199 -8.34 -1.70 -14.54
CA LEU A 199 -8.22 -0.25 -14.46
C LEU A 199 -6.75 0.15 -14.58
N ILE A 200 -6.46 1.15 -15.41
CA ILE A 200 -5.11 1.55 -15.78
C ILE A 200 -4.91 3.01 -15.42
N VAL A 201 -3.83 3.30 -14.72
CA VAL A 201 -3.33 4.66 -14.50
C VAL A 201 -2.25 4.95 -15.54
N GLY A 202 -2.45 5.97 -16.38
CA GLY A 202 -1.55 6.37 -17.46
C GLY A 202 -0.23 6.99 -17.00
N ARG A 203 0.14 6.77 -15.76
CA ARG A 203 1.39 7.18 -15.11
C ARG A 203 2.31 5.95 -14.99
N GLU A 204 3.59 6.11 -15.31
CA GLU A 204 4.60 5.08 -15.09
C GLU A 204 4.92 4.94 -13.60
N GLY A 205 5.37 3.76 -13.19
CA GLY A 205 5.82 3.46 -11.84
C GLY A 205 5.18 2.20 -11.26
N HIS A 206 5.58 1.87 -10.03
CA HIS A 206 5.06 0.73 -9.27
C HIS A 206 4.20 1.23 -8.11
N MET A 207 2.93 0.85 -8.07
CA MET A 207 1.96 1.34 -7.06
C MET A 207 1.81 2.87 -7.08
N ALA A 208 1.98 3.50 -8.26
CA ALA A 208 1.96 4.95 -8.42
C ALA A 208 0.52 5.47 -8.62
N TYR A 209 -0.32 5.31 -7.60
CA TYR A 209 -1.72 5.72 -7.60
C TYR A 209 -1.99 6.84 -6.60
N ASN A 210 -2.89 7.77 -6.95
CA ASN A 210 -3.38 8.78 -6.02
C ASN A 210 -4.68 8.34 -5.32
N GLU A 211 -5.11 9.12 -4.35
CA GLU A 211 -6.29 8.82 -3.53
C GLU A 211 -7.56 8.65 -4.38
N VAL A 212 -7.73 9.43 -5.44
CA VAL A 212 -8.90 9.36 -6.32
C VAL A 212 -8.93 8.06 -7.10
N GLU A 213 -7.78 7.62 -7.63
CA GLU A 213 -7.63 6.38 -8.38
C GLU A 213 -7.88 5.15 -7.49
N TYR A 214 -7.37 5.17 -6.25
CA TYR A 214 -7.69 4.15 -5.26
C TYR A 214 -9.18 4.10 -4.93
N ALA A 215 -9.79 5.24 -4.63
CA ALA A 215 -11.20 5.33 -4.28
C ALA A 215 -12.12 4.85 -5.42
N GLN A 216 -11.79 5.18 -6.68
CA GLN A 216 -12.52 4.70 -7.85
C GLN A 216 -12.45 3.17 -7.98
N ALA A 217 -11.27 2.59 -7.82
CA ALA A 217 -11.07 1.15 -7.95
C ALA A 217 -11.77 0.37 -6.83
N VAL A 218 -11.62 0.79 -5.58
CA VAL A 218 -12.33 0.18 -4.43
C VAL A 218 -13.83 0.36 -4.56
N GLY A 219 -14.30 1.56 -4.96
CA GLY A 219 -15.71 1.83 -5.20
C GLY A 219 -16.31 0.94 -6.29
N ALA A 220 -15.56 0.66 -7.35
CA ALA A 220 -15.97 -0.27 -8.40
C ALA A 220 -16.15 -1.71 -7.85
N LEU A 221 -15.22 -2.20 -7.01
CA LEU A 221 -15.37 -3.50 -6.39
C LEU A 221 -16.58 -3.54 -5.45
N MET A 222 -16.74 -2.55 -4.58
CA MET A 222 -17.89 -2.48 -3.66
C MET A 222 -19.22 -2.46 -4.42
N THR A 223 -19.31 -1.70 -5.51
CA THR A 223 -20.49 -1.66 -6.38
C THR A 223 -20.77 -3.02 -7.00
N TRP A 224 -19.73 -3.71 -7.48
CA TRP A 224 -19.88 -5.06 -8.06
C TRP A 224 -20.39 -6.06 -7.04
N LEU A 225 -19.83 -6.04 -5.82
CA LEU A 225 -20.27 -6.92 -4.72
C LEU A 225 -21.71 -6.64 -4.29
N GLU A 226 -22.13 -5.39 -4.26
CA GLU A 226 -23.46 -4.97 -3.85
C GLU A 226 -24.53 -5.32 -4.90
N THR A 227 -24.25 -5.10 -6.19
CA THR A 227 -25.19 -5.27 -7.28
C THR A 227 -25.14 -6.65 -7.94
N GLY A 228 -24.05 -7.38 -7.79
CA GLY A 228 -23.73 -8.59 -8.54
C GLY A 228 -23.39 -8.35 -10.01
N GLU A 229 -23.36 -7.10 -10.47
CA GLU A 229 -23.09 -6.72 -11.85
C GLU A 229 -21.70 -6.10 -11.98
N ARG A 230 -20.92 -6.57 -12.97
CA ARG A 230 -19.59 -5.99 -13.27
C ARG A 230 -19.77 -4.53 -13.73
N PRO A 231 -19.13 -3.56 -13.05
CA PRO A 231 -19.23 -2.16 -13.45
C PRO A 231 -18.71 -1.92 -14.87
N VAL A 232 -19.40 -1.05 -15.60
CA VAL A 232 -18.96 -0.62 -16.94
C VAL A 232 -18.18 0.68 -16.78
N LEU A 233 -16.86 0.55 -16.70
CA LEU A 233 -15.92 1.67 -16.62
C LEU A 233 -14.96 1.62 -17.80
N GLY A 234 -14.44 2.79 -18.22
CA GLY A 234 -13.28 2.86 -19.08
C GLY A 234 -12.07 2.26 -18.38
N GLU A 235 -11.14 1.68 -19.15
CA GLU A 235 -9.89 1.15 -18.53
C GLU A 235 -9.03 2.27 -17.94
N ASP A 236 -8.95 3.42 -18.59
CA ASP A 236 -8.17 4.56 -18.10
C ASP A 236 -8.92 5.28 -16.96
N VAL A 237 -8.33 5.25 -15.79
CA VAL A 237 -8.83 5.89 -14.57
C VAL A 237 -7.87 6.95 -14.04
N THR A 238 -6.95 7.40 -14.88
CA THR A 238 -5.97 8.43 -14.51
C THR A 238 -6.66 9.69 -14.01
N ALA A 239 -6.37 10.05 -12.79
CA ALA A 239 -6.86 11.27 -12.18
C ALA A 239 -5.73 12.27 -11.98
N GLU A 240 -5.96 13.51 -12.41
CA GLU A 240 -5.03 14.60 -12.15
C GLU A 240 -5.16 15.06 -10.70
N THR A 241 -4.02 15.27 -10.06
CA THR A 241 -3.94 15.86 -8.72
C THR A 241 -3.37 17.26 -8.85
N GLU A 242 -4.07 18.23 -8.30
CA GLU A 242 -3.55 19.60 -8.22
C GLU A 242 -2.34 19.65 -7.27
N GLU A 243 -1.36 20.46 -7.63
CA GLU A 243 -0.24 20.72 -6.73
C GLU A 243 -0.77 21.54 -5.54
N PRO A 244 -0.57 21.06 -4.30
CA PRO A 244 -1.00 21.81 -3.13
C PRO A 244 -0.17 23.09 -2.98
N ALA A 245 -0.75 24.12 -2.40
CA ALA A 245 -0.02 25.36 -2.12
C ALA A 245 1.23 25.08 -1.28
N SER A 246 2.34 25.70 -1.64
CA SER A 246 3.58 25.59 -0.87
C SER A 246 3.42 26.23 0.50
N THR A 247 3.96 25.56 1.51
CA THR A 247 4.11 26.07 2.89
C THR A 247 5.58 26.24 3.24
N SER A 248 6.48 26.10 2.27
CA SER A 248 7.93 26.17 2.47
C SER A 248 8.39 27.58 2.80
N VAL A 249 9.34 27.67 3.73
CA VAL A 249 10.02 28.93 4.08
C VAL A 249 11.36 28.97 3.38
N PHE A 250 11.57 29.99 2.55
CA PHE A 250 12.82 30.19 1.81
C PHE A 250 13.72 31.19 2.52
N THR A 251 14.96 30.80 2.81
CA THR A 251 15.97 31.64 3.46
C THR A 251 17.36 31.26 2.93
N ASP A 252 18.13 32.24 2.51
CA ASP A 252 19.54 32.08 2.09
C ASP A 252 19.79 30.95 1.07
N GLY A 253 18.88 30.81 0.09
CA GLY A 253 18.97 29.77 -0.97
C GLY A 253 18.55 28.37 -0.55
N ALA A 254 18.01 28.22 0.64
CA ALA A 254 17.43 26.95 1.12
C ALA A 254 15.91 27.08 1.30
N ALA A 255 15.20 25.95 1.18
CA ALA A 255 13.78 25.80 1.50
C ALA A 255 13.63 24.92 2.74
N SER A 256 12.84 25.34 3.71
CA SER A 256 12.54 24.56 4.91
C SER A 256 11.05 24.21 5.00
N ASN A 257 10.74 23.00 5.40
CA ASN A 257 9.38 22.51 5.65
C ASN A 257 9.41 21.30 6.60
N GLU A 258 8.25 20.87 7.05
CA GLU A 258 8.09 19.75 7.98
C GLU A 258 7.86 18.43 7.25
N ILE A 259 8.15 17.32 7.94
CA ILE A 259 7.69 15.98 7.53
C ILE A 259 6.20 15.90 7.82
N ILE A 260 5.42 15.61 6.79
CA ILE A 260 3.96 15.51 6.87
C ILE A 260 3.44 14.07 6.93
N ARG A 261 4.25 13.11 6.47
CA ARG A 261 3.92 11.68 6.47
C ARG A 261 5.17 10.83 6.50
N ILE A 262 5.10 9.72 7.23
CA ILE A 262 6.10 8.64 7.18
C ILE A 262 5.35 7.35 6.84
N ASP A 263 5.83 6.62 5.82
CA ASP A 263 5.36 5.28 5.54
C ASP A 263 5.93 4.32 6.60
N PRO A 264 5.06 3.75 7.45
CA PRO A 264 5.54 2.94 8.56
C PRO A 264 6.09 1.57 8.11
N LEU A 265 5.71 1.11 6.93
CA LEU A 265 6.12 -0.18 6.40
C LEU A 265 7.47 -0.07 5.68
N TYR A 266 7.58 0.88 4.74
CA TYR A 266 8.77 1.06 3.90
C TYR A 266 9.73 2.13 4.42
N GLY A 267 9.32 2.93 5.41
CA GLY A 267 10.16 3.97 6.01
C GLY A 267 10.44 5.16 5.11
N ASN A 268 9.74 5.29 3.99
CA ASN A 268 9.80 6.48 3.16
C ASN A 268 9.08 7.62 3.87
N PHE A 269 9.47 8.87 3.61
CA PHE A 269 8.77 10.00 4.18
C PHE A 269 8.45 11.08 3.15
N VAL A 270 7.38 11.82 3.40
CA VAL A 270 6.92 12.93 2.56
C VAL A 270 7.16 14.22 3.34
N GLY A 271 7.93 15.11 2.74
CA GLY A 271 8.05 16.49 3.22
C GLY A 271 6.89 17.36 2.72
N GLY A 272 6.64 18.48 3.39
CA GLY A 272 5.68 19.48 2.95
C GLY A 272 6.06 20.22 1.66
N PHE A 273 7.19 19.85 1.05
CA PHE A 273 7.70 20.45 -0.20
C PHE A 273 6.86 20.04 -1.41
N THR A 274 6.81 20.92 -2.41
CA THR A 274 6.11 20.73 -3.67
C THR A 274 7.10 20.76 -4.85
N PRO A 275 6.68 20.32 -6.05
CA PRO A 275 7.45 20.52 -7.28
C PRO A 275 7.85 21.99 -7.53
N SER A 276 6.95 22.93 -7.22
CA SER A 276 7.24 24.38 -7.35
C SER A 276 8.36 24.82 -6.40
N ASP A 277 8.48 24.23 -5.21
CA ASP A 277 9.59 24.52 -4.28
C ASP A 277 10.93 24.05 -4.85
N MET A 278 10.96 22.86 -5.45
CA MET A 278 12.16 22.33 -6.12
C MET A 278 12.57 23.22 -7.30
N ALA A 279 11.60 23.67 -8.10
CA ALA A 279 11.85 24.61 -9.20
C ALA A 279 12.37 25.97 -8.70
N GLN A 280 11.85 26.47 -7.56
CA GLN A 280 12.32 27.72 -6.96
C GLN A 280 13.76 27.61 -6.43
N LEU A 281 14.18 26.42 -5.97
CA LEU A 281 15.58 26.11 -5.64
C LEU A 281 16.47 25.93 -6.89
N GLY A 282 15.89 25.97 -8.11
CA GLY A 282 16.59 25.74 -9.36
C GLY A 282 17.01 24.29 -9.57
N LEU A 283 16.25 23.34 -8.99
CA LEU A 283 16.49 21.90 -9.10
C LEU A 283 15.64 21.27 -10.22
N GLU A 284 16.30 20.52 -11.07
CA GLU A 284 15.69 19.71 -12.12
C GLU A 284 15.93 18.22 -11.86
N VAL A 285 15.12 17.35 -12.46
CA VAL A 285 15.31 15.90 -12.36
C VAL A 285 16.70 15.52 -12.87
N GLY A 286 17.45 14.78 -12.09
CA GLY A 286 18.86 14.43 -12.29
C GLY A 286 19.83 15.24 -11.44
N ASP A 287 19.40 16.38 -10.89
CA ASP A 287 20.24 17.18 -10.00
C ASP A 287 20.40 16.52 -8.63
N LYS A 288 21.48 16.89 -7.95
CA LYS A 288 21.69 16.56 -6.54
C LYS A 288 21.44 17.78 -5.67
N PHE A 289 20.92 17.54 -4.50
CA PHE A 289 20.70 18.57 -3.49
C PHE A 289 21.06 18.06 -2.09
N THR A 290 21.24 18.96 -1.15
CA THR A 290 21.50 18.63 0.25
C THR A 290 20.19 18.66 1.03
N LEU A 291 19.85 17.55 1.68
CA LEU A 291 18.86 17.48 2.74
C LEU A 291 19.58 17.68 4.08
N THR A 292 19.15 18.65 4.86
CA THR A 292 19.63 18.87 6.23
C THR A 292 18.50 18.57 7.21
N VAL A 293 18.78 17.73 8.21
CA VAL A 293 17.89 17.42 9.32
C VAL A 293 18.74 17.32 10.59
N ASP A 294 18.34 18.01 11.66
CA ASP A 294 19.09 18.11 12.94
C ASP A 294 20.58 18.45 12.78
N GLY A 295 20.89 19.25 11.75
CA GLY A 295 22.25 19.66 11.42
C GLY A 295 23.09 18.63 10.66
N ALA A 296 22.60 17.41 10.48
CA ALA A 296 23.21 16.41 9.60
C ALA A 296 22.83 16.66 8.14
N GLN A 297 23.78 16.47 7.22
CA GLN A 297 23.60 16.71 5.79
C GLN A 297 23.68 15.41 5.00
N HIS A 298 22.75 15.23 4.08
CA HIS A 298 22.65 14.08 3.20
C HIS A 298 22.51 14.55 1.75
N GLU A 299 23.32 14.00 0.86
CA GLU A 299 23.21 14.26 -0.57
C GLU A 299 22.10 13.37 -1.14
N ILE A 300 21.11 13.99 -1.79
CA ILE A 300 19.92 13.34 -2.36
C ILE A 300 19.92 13.57 -3.86
N THR A 301 19.63 12.56 -4.65
CA THR A 301 19.34 12.71 -6.08
C THR A 301 17.87 13.06 -6.28
N TYR A 302 17.58 14.11 -7.04
CA TYR A 302 16.21 14.41 -7.47
C TYR A 302 15.88 13.54 -8.68
N GLY A 303 15.14 12.47 -8.48
CA GLY A 303 14.80 11.48 -9.50
C GLY A 303 13.32 11.48 -9.86
N THR A 304 12.89 10.39 -10.48
CA THR A 304 11.51 10.09 -10.87
C THR A 304 10.98 8.83 -10.20
N THR A 305 11.89 7.94 -9.80
CA THR A 305 11.56 6.64 -9.17
C THR A 305 12.70 6.17 -8.25
N TYR A 306 12.44 5.15 -7.47
CA TYR A 306 13.43 4.50 -6.58
C TYR A 306 14.67 3.99 -7.31
N SER A 307 14.50 3.47 -8.55
CA SER A 307 15.58 2.85 -9.32
C SER A 307 16.51 3.84 -10.02
N ASP A 308 16.30 5.14 -9.88
CA ASP A 308 17.19 6.15 -10.47
C ASP A 308 18.55 6.22 -9.76
N VAL A 309 18.67 5.55 -8.62
CA VAL A 309 19.91 5.44 -7.84
C VAL A 309 20.22 3.98 -7.50
N PRO A 310 21.50 3.63 -7.22
CA PRO A 310 21.88 2.32 -6.71
C PRO A 310 21.15 1.95 -5.42
N VAL A 311 21.07 0.63 -5.12
CA VAL A 311 20.55 0.14 -3.85
C VAL A 311 21.37 0.72 -2.68
N GLY A 312 20.68 1.27 -1.70
CA GLY A 312 21.25 1.92 -0.52
C GLY A 312 21.47 3.43 -0.68
N ASP A 313 21.31 3.99 -1.88
CA ASP A 313 21.46 5.43 -2.12
C ASP A 313 20.14 6.19 -1.94
N TRP A 314 20.27 7.49 -1.64
CA TRP A 314 19.16 8.39 -1.43
C TRP A 314 18.61 8.95 -2.73
N VAL A 315 17.29 8.96 -2.84
CA VAL A 315 16.54 9.59 -3.93
C VAL A 315 15.31 10.30 -3.38
N ALA A 316 14.94 11.41 -4.02
CA ALA A 316 13.66 12.08 -3.79
C ALA A 316 12.97 12.31 -5.13
N PHE A 317 11.66 12.19 -5.17
CA PHE A 317 10.87 12.43 -6.38
C PHE A 317 9.45 12.90 -6.04
N VAL A 318 8.74 13.36 -7.07
CA VAL A 318 7.36 13.83 -6.92
C VAL A 318 6.43 12.65 -6.69
N SER A 319 5.75 12.63 -5.55
CA SER A 319 4.70 11.65 -5.28
C SER A 319 3.44 11.94 -6.10
N GLN A 320 2.51 10.98 -6.12
CA GLN A 320 1.23 11.09 -6.84
C GLN A 320 0.35 12.24 -6.31
N ASN A 321 0.55 12.65 -5.07
CA ASN A 321 -0.13 13.78 -4.43
C ASN A 321 0.65 15.12 -4.58
N LYS A 322 1.56 15.20 -5.54
CA LYS A 322 2.37 16.39 -5.83
C LYS A 322 3.13 16.94 -4.61
N ARG A 323 3.63 16.03 -3.77
CA ARG A 323 4.59 16.32 -2.69
C ARG A 323 5.90 15.60 -2.97
N ILE A 324 6.97 16.07 -2.36
CA ILE A 324 8.28 15.41 -2.51
C ILE A 324 8.37 14.25 -1.52
N LEU A 325 8.55 13.05 -2.07
CA LEU A 325 8.82 11.81 -1.35
C LEU A 325 10.32 11.60 -1.26
N PHE A 326 10.81 11.28 -0.08
CA PHE A 326 12.21 10.96 0.21
C PHE A 326 12.34 9.48 0.57
N CYS A 327 13.30 8.81 -0.01
CA CYS A 327 13.53 7.39 0.21
C CYS A 327 15.00 6.99 0.04
N ILE A 328 15.32 5.81 0.55
CA ILE A 328 16.55 5.08 0.23
C ILE A 328 16.13 3.90 -0.63
N ASN A 329 16.76 3.71 -1.78
CA ASN A 329 16.48 2.56 -2.63
C ASN A 329 16.77 1.26 -1.86
N PHE A 330 15.74 0.43 -1.60
CA PHE A 330 15.76 -0.73 -0.70
C PHE A 330 16.23 -0.42 0.73
N GLY A 331 15.91 0.77 1.27
CA GLY A 331 16.23 1.17 2.63
C GLY A 331 15.06 1.84 3.33
N GLN A 332 15.21 2.07 4.64
CA GLN A 332 14.22 2.75 5.49
C GLN A 332 14.71 4.15 5.86
N ALA A 333 14.40 5.13 5.02
CA ALA A 333 14.89 6.51 5.10
C ALA A 333 14.59 7.20 6.45
N ALA A 334 13.33 7.18 6.89
CA ALA A 334 12.93 7.81 8.14
C ALA A 334 13.60 7.14 9.36
N ARG A 335 13.69 5.80 9.36
CA ARG A 335 14.33 5.06 10.44
C ARG A 335 15.84 5.29 10.50
N ALA A 336 16.49 5.37 9.33
CA ALA A 336 17.93 5.62 9.25
C ALA A 336 18.33 6.94 9.90
N LEU A 337 17.44 7.93 9.90
CA LEU A 337 17.62 9.24 10.48
C LEU A 337 16.89 9.47 11.81
N GLY A 338 16.08 8.49 12.27
CA GLY A 338 15.27 8.63 13.49
C GLY A 338 14.19 9.69 13.41
N LEU A 339 13.59 9.87 12.22
CA LEU A 339 12.64 10.95 11.91
C LEU A 339 11.24 10.68 12.48
N GLU A 340 10.59 11.78 12.87
CA GLU A 340 9.18 11.80 13.28
C GLU A 340 8.37 12.80 12.43
N ILE A 341 7.05 12.63 12.38
CA ILE A 341 6.16 13.61 11.72
C ILE A 341 6.26 14.93 12.48
N GLY A 342 6.45 16.03 11.73
CA GLY A 342 6.65 17.37 12.27
C GLY A 342 8.13 17.79 12.38
N ASP A 343 9.09 16.88 12.16
CA ASP A 343 10.49 17.25 12.08
C ASP A 343 10.76 18.21 10.90
N VAL A 344 11.60 19.19 11.13
CA VAL A 344 11.91 20.21 10.14
C VAL A 344 13.06 19.75 9.25
N LEU A 345 12.83 19.77 7.96
CA LEU A 345 13.79 19.51 6.90
C LEU A 345 14.22 20.81 6.24
N SER A 346 15.47 20.88 5.79
CA SER A 346 15.95 21.96 4.93
C SER A 346 16.61 21.40 3.67
N LEU A 347 16.22 21.93 2.51
CA LEU A 347 16.74 21.56 1.20
C LEU A 347 17.55 22.71 0.63
N ALA A 348 18.75 22.41 0.13
CA ALA A 348 19.58 23.38 -0.56
C ALA A 348 20.24 22.74 -1.80
N ARG A 349 20.41 23.54 -2.86
CA ARG A 349 21.16 23.09 -4.04
C ARG A 349 22.62 22.83 -3.66
N VAL A 350 23.21 21.79 -4.23
CA VAL A 350 24.66 21.57 -4.19
C VAL A 350 25.30 22.51 -5.21
N ASP A 351 26.26 23.35 -4.79
CA ASP A 351 26.99 24.30 -5.64
C ASP A 351 27.89 23.59 -6.69
#